data_46a25a25da681795c2379d9f06301abc
#
_entry.id   46a25a25da681795c2379d9f06301abc
#
_cell.length_a   1.000
_cell.length_b   1.000
_cell.length_c   1.000
_cell.angle_alpha   90.00
_cell.angle_beta   90.00
_cell.angle_gamma   90.00
#
_symmetry.space_group_name_H-M   'P 1'
#
loop_
_entity.id
_entity.type
_entity.pdbx_description
1 polymer ?
#
loop_
_entity_poly.entity_id
_entity_poly.type
_entity_poly.pdbx_seq_one_letter_code
_entity_poly.pdbx_strand_id
1 'polypeptide(L)'
;MGGFPVGVAGKGMLMLSGGLDSPVAGYLAQKQGIEIECLHFESTPLTSIESSQKVVDLVKSISAYSKENKMALHMVPFKELHMPILDHIPDSYIITIMRRMMYRIATKLALKRNCLCIVNGESVGQVASQTLQSMYTINNVTNFPIIRPLAVYDKVDIVSIAHKIGTYEMSIRPFEDCCTVYLPKNPATAPKLDRAIEYEKTIDYEALVDWCVENTKTIYITPDSDLDLSLLGLEVRQALENLKK
;
A
#
# COMPACT_ATOMS: atom_id res chain seq x y z
N MET A 1 7.11 26.65 0.62
CA MET A 1 7.37 25.19 0.68
C MET A 1 8.69 24.95 -0.06
N GLY A 2 9.65 24.21 0.49
CA GLY A 2 10.82 23.78 -0.28
C GLY A 2 10.49 22.53 -1.07
N GLY A 3 11.35 22.12 -2.02
CA GLY A 3 11.21 20.90 -2.81
C GLY A 3 11.42 21.16 -4.31
N PHE A 4 11.18 20.11 -5.09
CA PHE A 4 11.31 20.15 -6.55
C PHE A 4 9.92 20.10 -7.20
N PRO A 5 9.76 20.61 -8.43
CA PRO A 5 8.51 20.46 -9.17
C PRO A 5 8.13 18.98 -9.33
N VAL A 6 6.86 18.65 -9.10
CA VAL A 6 6.37 17.27 -9.18
C VAL A 6 6.55 16.74 -10.62
N GLY A 7 7.11 15.53 -10.73
CA GLY A 7 7.39 14.83 -11.98
C GLY A 7 8.82 14.98 -12.50
N VAL A 8 9.63 15.92 -12.00
CA VAL A 8 11.02 16.10 -12.48
C VAL A 8 11.94 14.92 -12.11
N ALA A 9 11.63 14.22 -11.04
CA ALA A 9 12.37 13.02 -10.61
C ALA A 9 11.77 11.71 -11.18
N GLY A 10 10.80 11.80 -12.07
CA GLY A 10 10.06 10.66 -12.60
C GLY A 10 8.83 10.29 -11.77
N LYS A 11 8.29 9.10 -12.01
CA LYS A 11 7.05 8.62 -11.40
C LYS A 11 7.31 7.43 -10.46
N GLY A 12 6.59 7.38 -9.34
CA GLY A 12 6.65 6.31 -8.34
C GLY A 12 5.29 5.74 -8.00
N MET A 13 5.26 4.44 -7.65
CA MET A 13 4.09 3.73 -7.15
C MET A 13 4.10 3.72 -5.63
N LEU A 14 3.19 4.45 -4.98
CA LEU A 14 3.05 4.50 -3.54
C LEU A 14 2.18 3.33 -3.06
N MET A 15 2.73 2.45 -2.24
CA MET A 15 1.94 1.45 -1.49
C MET A 15 1.22 2.18 -0.34
N LEU A 16 -0.05 2.53 -0.57
CA LEU A 16 -0.85 3.33 0.35
C LEU A 16 -1.73 2.43 1.22
N SER A 17 -1.51 2.47 2.52
CA SER A 17 -2.38 1.90 3.54
C SER A 17 -3.28 2.97 4.16
N GLY A 18 -4.28 2.55 4.94
CA GLY A 18 -5.09 3.48 5.75
C GLY A 18 -4.36 4.02 6.99
N GLY A 19 -3.09 3.65 7.20
CA GLY A 19 -2.28 4.10 8.33
C GLY A 19 -1.68 5.50 8.17
N LEU A 20 -1.06 5.96 9.27
CA LEU A 20 -0.49 7.30 9.36
C LEU A 20 0.71 7.53 8.44
N ASP A 21 1.56 6.51 8.25
CA ASP A 21 2.90 6.66 7.69
C ASP A 21 2.89 6.77 6.15
N SER A 22 2.07 5.98 5.47
CA SER A 22 2.10 5.93 4.00
C SER A 22 1.66 7.23 3.30
N PRO A 23 0.65 8.00 3.76
CA PRO A 23 0.33 9.30 3.17
C PRO A 23 1.46 10.31 3.36
N VAL A 24 2.12 10.30 4.53
CA VAL A 24 3.28 11.17 4.81
C VAL A 24 4.45 10.83 3.89
N ALA A 25 4.72 9.52 3.68
CA ALA A 25 5.75 9.10 2.73
C ALA A 25 5.44 9.56 1.30
N GLY A 26 4.18 9.47 0.87
CA GLY A 26 3.72 9.97 -0.43
C GLY A 26 3.93 11.48 -0.59
N TYR A 27 3.57 12.26 0.42
CA TYR A 27 3.82 13.71 0.44
C TYR A 27 5.31 14.06 0.35
N LEU A 28 6.15 13.38 1.13
CA LEU A 28 7.61 13.62 1.10
C LEU A 28 8.23 13.23 -0.24
N ALA A 29 7.76 12.15 -0.87
CA ALA A 29 8.21 11.76 -2.20
C ALA A 29 7.81 12.82 -3.25
N GLN A 30 6.57 13.34 -3.21
CA GLN A 30 6.13 14.43 -4.08
C GLN A 30 6.95 15.70 -3.88
N LYS A 31 7.30 16.02 -2.63
CA LYS A 31 8.18 17.15 -2.31
C LYS A 31 9.58 17.00 -2.91
N GLN A 32 10.06 15.77 -3.14
CA GLN A 32 11.31 15.48 -3.85
C GLN A 32 11.15 15.42 -5.38
N GLY A 33 9.99 15.81 -5.90
CA GLY A 33 9.72 15.85 -7.33
C GLY A 33 9.27 14.53 -7.96
N ILE A 34 8.95 13.51 -7.16
CA ILE A 34 8.41 12.24 -7.66
C ILE A 34 6.90 12.42 -7.89
N GLU A 35 6.43 12.18 -9.10
CA GLU A 35 4.99 12.06 -9.38
C GLU A 35 4.49 10.73 -8.80
N ILE A 36 3.39 10.74 -8.02
CA ILE A 36 2.89 9.56 -7.31
C ILE A 36 1.59 9.05 -7.94
N GLU A 37 1.54 7.75 -8.21
CA GLU A 37 0.32 6.96 -8.34
C GLU A 37 0.18 6.07 -7.11
N CYS A 38 -1.02 5.95 -6.53
CA CYS A 38 -1.27 5.17 -5.32
C CYS A 38 -1.71 3.76 -5.64
N LEU A 39 -1.28 2.81 -4.83
CA LEU A 39 -1.66 1.41 -4.86
C LEU A 39 -2.22 1.00 -3.50
N HIS A 40 -3.44 0.50 -3.45
CA HIS A 40 -4.07 -0.04 -2.24
C HIS A 40 -4.47 -1.49 -2.43
N PHE A 41 -4.15 -2.34 -1.46
CA PHE A 41 -4.55 -3.74 -1.41
C PHE A 41 -5.85 -3.86 -0.62
N GLU A 42 -6.96 -4.11 -1.29
CA GLU A 42 -8.26 -4.30 -0.68
C GLU A 42 -8.55 -5.79 -0.49
N SER A 43 -9.21 -6.15 0.59
CA SER A 43 -9.55 -7.53 0.93
C SER A 43 -11.00 -7.66 1.41
N THR A 44 -11.94 -6.87 0.83
CA THR A 44 -13.35 -6.98 1.19
C THR A 44 -13.91 -8.35 0.79
N PRO A 45 -14.76 -8.99 1.63
CA PRO A 45 -15.28 -8.55 2.92
C PRO A 45 -14.41 -8.90 4.15
N LEU A 46 -13.17 -9.38 3.98
CA LEU A 46 -12.26 -9.65 5.12
C LEU A 46 -11.92 -8.37 5.87
N THR A 47 -11.74 -7.28 5.13
CA THR A 47 -11.71 -5.92 5.68
C THR A 47 -13.06 -5.24 5.40
N SER A 48 -13.41 -4.22 6.19
CA SER A 48 -14.62 -3.44 5.91
C SER A 48 -14.41 -2.50 4.71
N ILE A 49 -15.50 -2.13 4.03
CA ILE A 49 -15.43 -1.18 2.91
C ILE A 49 -14.97 0.20 3.36
N GLU A 50 -15.23 0.56 4.62
CA GLU A 50 -14.80 1.82 5.24
C GLU A 50 -13.26 1.90 5.33
N SER A 51 -12.55 0.77 5.42
CA SER A 51 -11.09 0.78 5.36
C SER A 51 -10.59 1.27 4.00
N SER A 52 -11.23 0.87 2.92
CA SER A 52 -10.93 1.34 1.56
C SER A 52 -11.43 2.77 1.33
N GLN A 53 -12.59 3.15 1.90
CA GLN A 53 -13.05 4.55 1.89
C GLN A 53 -12.06 5.47 2.58
N LYS A 54 -11.52 5.07 3.72
CA LYS A 54 -10.45 5.81 4.42
C LYS A 54 -9.25 6.07 3.50
N VAL A 55 -8.86 5.10 2.67
CA VAL A 55 -7.78 5.28 1.69
C VAL A 55 -8.17 6.27 0.60
N VAL A 56 -9.41 6.23 0.10
CA VAL A 56 -9.93 7.25 -0.85
C VAL A 56 -9.80 8.65 -0.25
N ASP A 57 -10.22 8.84 1.02
CA ASP A 57 -10.14 10.13 1.70
C ASP A 57 -8.69 10.61 1.87
N LEU A 58 -7.76 9.69 2.18
CA LEU A 58 -6.32 10.01 2.25
C LEU A 58 -5.77 10.44 0.89
N VAL A 59 -6.16 9.78 -0.20
CA VAL A 59 -5.77 10.17 -1.56
C VAL A 59 -6.33 11.55 -1.92
N LYS A 60 -7.56 11.89 -1.53
CA LYS A 60 -8.13 13.23 -1.71
C LYS A 60 -7.20 14.29 -1.10
N SER A 61 -6.74 14.09 0.15
CA SER A 61 -5.84 15.04 0.81
C SER A 61 -4.48 15.16 0.14
N ILE A 62 -3.84 14.04 -0.22
CA ILE A 62 -2.50 14.09 -0.83
C ILE A 62 -2.52 14.45 -2.31
N SER A 63 -3.66 14.33 -3.00
CA SER A 63 -3.81 14.74 -4.40
C SER A 63 -3.66 16.25 -4.59
N ALA A 64 -3.95 17.05 -3.56
CA ALA A 64 -3.73 18.49 -3.57
C ALA A 64 -2.25 18.89 -3.79
N TYR A 65 -1.33 17.96 -3.57
CA TYR A 65 0.11 18.16 -3.80
C TYR A 65 0.60 17.54 -5.11
N SER A 66 -0.28 16.86 -5.85
CA SER A 66 0.06 16.20 -7.11
C SER A 66 -0.02 17.17 -8.30
N LYS A 67 0.53 16.74 -9.43
CA LYS A 67 0.38 17.45 -10.68
C LYS A 67 -1.12 17.51 -11.06
N GLU A 68 -1.59 18.72 -11.41
CA GLU A 68 -2.99 18.97 -11.81
C GLU A 68 -4.03 18.64 -10.71
N ASN A 69 -3.61 18.55 -9.43
CA ASN A 69 -4.47 18.15 -8.31
C ASN A 69 -5.24 16.83 -8.58
N LYS A 70 -4.64 15.90 -9.29
CA LYS A 70 -5.25 14.64 -9.68
C LYS A 70 -4.30 13.47 -9.43
N MET A 71 -4.79 12.40 -8.83
CA MET A 71 -3.99 11.24 -8.46
C MET A 71 -4.70 9.94 -8.85
N ALA A 72 -3.97 9.02 -9.46
CA ALA A 72 -4.47 7.67 -9.72
C ALA A 72 -4.41 6.82 -8.43
N LEU A 73 -5.49 6.12 -8.13
CA LEU A 73 -5.57 5.09 -7.09
C LEU A 73 -5.88 3.75 -7.74
N HIS A 74 -4.96 2.81 -7.62
CA HIS A 74 -5.09 1.43 -8.07
C HIS A 74 -5.59 0.56 -6.92
N MET A 75 -6.83 0.09 -7.01
CA MET A 75 -7.46 -0.81 -6.05
C MET A 75 -7.18 -2.25 -6.48
N VAL A 76 -6.32 -2.93 -5.75
CA VAL A 76 -5.91 -4.31 -6.02
C VAL A 76 -6.78 -5.26 -5.22
N PRO A 77 -7.53 -6.18 -5.86
CA PRO A 77 -8.27 -7.22 -5.15
C PRO A 77 -7.27 -8.25 -4.60
N PHE A 78 -7.04 -8.21 -3.28
CA PHE A 78 -6.00 -9.02 -2.64
C PHE A 78 -6.53 -10.25 -1.90
N LYS A 79 -7.84 -10.35 -1.69
CA LYS A 79 -8.50 -11.43 -0.95
C LYS A 79 -8.13 -12.82 -1.50
N GLU A 80 -8.15 -13.00 -2.82
CA GLU A 80 -7.90 -14.27 -3.49
C GLU A 80 -6.47 -14.79 -3.26
N LEU A 81 -5.52 -13.88 -3.05
CA LEU A 81 -4.15 -14.22 -2.67
C LEU A 81 -3.99 -14.32 -1.14
N HIS A 82 -4.75 -13.53 -0.40
CA HIS A 82 -4.69 -13.48 1.06
C HIS A 82 -5.16 -14.81 1.69
N MET A 83 -6.27 -15.36 1.21
CA MET A 83 -6.83 -16.62 1.75
C MET A 83 -5.84 -17.79 1.65
N PRO A 84 -5.24 -18.14 0.49
CA PRO A 84 -4.23 -19.20 0.43
C PRO A 84 -3.01 -18.96 1.34
N ILE A 85 -2.60 -17.70 1.56
CA ILE A 85 -1.54 -17.38 2.50
C ILE A 85 -1.95 -17.77 3.93
N LEU A 86 -3.17 -17.43 4.35
CA LEU A 86 -3.68 -17.77 5.68
C LEU A 86 -3.82 -19.28 5.88
N ASP A 87 -4.19 -20.01 4.83
CA ASP A 87 -4.47 -21.46 4.90
C ASP A 87 -3.19 -22.32 4.87
N HIS A 88 -2.12 -21.87 4.18
CA HIS A 88 -0.96 -22.72 3.90
C HIS A 88 0.34 -22.24 4.52
N ILE A 89 0.42 -20.98 4.96
CA ILE A 89 1.67 -20.41 5.48
C ILE A 89 1.67 -20.46 7.02
N PRO A 90 2.77 -20.90 7.66
CA PRO A 90 2.89 -20.85 9.11
C PRO A 90 2.69 -19.43 9.65
N ASP A 91 1.95 -19.30 10.77
CA ASP A 91 1.59 -18.01 11.40
C ASP A 91 2.74 -17.01 11.45
N SER A 92 3.92 -17.45 11.86
CA SER A 92 5.09 -16.57 12.01
C SER A 92 5.59 -15.97 10.70
N TYR A 93 5.25 -16.57 9.53
CA TYR A 93 5.68 -16.11 8.21
C TYR A 93 4.57 -15.43 7.39
N ILE A 94 3.31 -15.44 7.83
CA ILE A 94 2.16 -14.85 7.11
C ILE A 94 2.50 -13.43 6.66
N ILE A 95 2.90 -12.54 7.57
CA ILE A 95 3.21 -11.14 7.24
C ILE A 95 4.37 -11.04 6.24
N THR A 96 5.40 -11.86 6.41
CA THR A 96 6.55 -11.87 5.50
C THR A 96 6.12 -12.25 4.08
N ILE A 97 5.38 -13.36 3.93
CA ILE A 97 4.92 -13.85 2.62
C ILE A 97 3.92 -12.88 2.00
N MET A 98 2.95 -12.40 2.76
CA MET A 98 1.98 -11.40 2.29
C MET A 98 2.67 -10.16 1.73
N ARG A 99 3.65 -9.60 2.44
CA ARG A 99 4.39 -8.43 1.96
C ARG A 99 5.25 -8.73 0.74
N ARG A 100 5.83 -9.92 0.64
CA ARG A 100 6.54 -10.36 -0.58
C ARG A 100 5.61 -10.38 -1.78
N MET A 101 4.37 -10.89 -1.62
CA MET A 101 3.36 -10.87 -2.69
C MET A 101 2.95 -9.45 -3.07
N MET A 102 2.75 -8.57 -2.08
CA MET A 102 2.46 -7.16 -2.30
C MET A 102 3.55 -6.46 -3.13
N TYR A 103 4.83 -6.72 -2.85
CA TYR A 103 5.93 -6.16 -3.66
C TYR A 103 5.98 -6.73 -5.08
N ARG A 104 5.66 -8.02 -5.29
CA ARG A 104 5.54 -8.60 -6.64
C ARG A 104 4.46 -7.90 -7.45
N ILE A 105 3.29 -7.72 -6.87
CA ILE A 105 2.15 -7.01 -7.49
C ILE A 105 2.53 -5.54 -7.75
N ALA A 106 3.07 -4.85 -6.75
CA ALA A 106 3.47 -3.45 -6.88
C ALA A 106 4.52 -3.26 -8.00
N THR A 107 5.48 -4.17 -8.13
CA THR A 107 6.48 -4.14 -9.20
C THR A 107 5.84 -4.30 -10.58
N LYS A 108 4.95 -5.30 -10.75
CA LYS A 108 4.26 -5.52 -12.04
C LYS A 108 3.38 -4.32 -12.42
N LEU A 109 2.64 -3.74 -11.48
CA LEU A 109 1.83 -2.55 -11.72
C LEU A 109 2.70 -1.32 -11.99
N ALA A 110 3.78 -1.11 -11.24
CA ALA A 110 4.73 -0.03 -11.47
C ALA A 110 5.29 -0.04 -12.90
N LEU A 111 5.67 -1.22 -13.39
CA LEU A 111 6.12 -1.41 -14.78
C LEU A 111 5.01 -1.07 -15.79
N LYS A 112 3.79 -1.57 -15.59
CA LYS A 112 2.63 -1.26 -16.45
C LYS A 112 2.30 0.25 -16.48
N ARG A 113 2.58 0.96 -15.40
CA ARG A 113 2.31 2.40 -15.24
C ARG A 113 3.50 3.30 -15.55
N ASN A 114 4.63 2.74 -16.01
CA ASN A 114 5.87 3.46 -16.27
C ASN A 114 6.39 4.20 -15.02
N CYS A 115 6.20 3.62 -13.84
CA CYS A 115 6.82 4.09 -12.61
C CYS A 115 8.27 3.59 -12.54
N LEU A 116 9.17 4.36 -11.93
CA LEU A 116 10.60 4.07 -11.81
C LEU A 116 10.99 3.58 -10.41
N CYS A 117 10.09 3.70 -9.44
CA CYS A 117 10.31 3.25 -8.07
C CYS A 117 8.99 2.86 -7.40
N ILE A 118 9.10 2.09 -6.31
CA ILE A 118 8.04 1.89 -5.33
C ILE A 118 8.34 2.81 -4.15
N VAL A 119 7.31 3.44 -3.61
CA VAL A 119 7.39 4.27 -2.39
C VAL A 119 6.56 3.62 -1.31
N ASN A 120 7.04 3.60 -0.08
CA ASN A 120 6.25 3.15 1.06
C ASN A 120 6.57 3.92 2.35
N GLY A 121 5.71 3.76 3.37
CA GLY A 121 5.82 4.40 4.67
C GLY A 121 6.54 3.57 5.73
N GLU A 122 7.39 2.61 5.34
CA GLU A 122 8.13 1.79 6.32
C GLU A 122 9.16 2.63 7.08
N SER A 123 9.21 2.43 8.42
CA SER A 123 10.23 2.97 9.32
C SER A 123 10.98 1.81 9.99
N VAL A 124 12.30 1.89 10.08
CA VAL A 124 13.13 0.81 10.61
C VAL A 124 12.79 0.51 12.07
N GLY A 125 12.46 -0.74 12.37
CA GLY A 125 12.24 -1.23 13.74
C GLY A 125 10.88 -0.92 14.36
N GLN A 126 9.96 -0.27 13.62
CA GLN A 126 8.65 0.12 14.17
C GLN A 126 7.74 -1.09 14.45
N VAL A 127 7.76 -2.09 13.58
CA VAL A 127 7.00 -3.35 13.72
C VAL A 127 7.83 -4.55 13.24
N ALA A 128 7.38 -5.78 13.52
CA ALA A 128 8.10 -7.01 13.19
C ALA A 128 8.52 -7.14 11.70
N SER A 129 7.68 -6.68 10.78
CA SER A 129 7.99 -6.68 9.34
C SER A 129 8.96 -5.58 8.88
N GLN A 130 9.31 -4.65 9.78
CA GLN A 130 10.16 -3.50 9.50
C GLN A 130 11.54 -3.58 10.18
N THR A 131 11.94 -4.75 10.68
CA THR A 131 13.35 -5.01 11.03
C THR A 131 14.18 -5.10 9.74
N LEU A 132 15.48 -4.83 9.82
CA LEU A 132 16.36 -4.93 8.63
C LEU A 132 16.36 -6.35 8.05
N GLN A 133 16.30 -7.38 8.92
CA GLN A 133 16.22 -8.78 8.49
C GLN A 133 14.91 -9.07 7.74
N SER A 134 13.78 -8.56 8.26
CA SER A 134 12.49 -8.70 7.59
C SER A 134 12.47 -7.95 6.25
N MET A 135 12.96 -6.72 6.22
CA MET A 135 13.07 -5.93 4.99
C MET A 135 13.95 -6.62 3.94
N TYR A 136 15.10 -7.20 4.34
CA TYR A 136 15.97 -7.95 3.45
C TYR A 136 15.22 -9.12 2.79
N THR A 137 14.56 -9.96 3.61
CA THR A 137 13.79 -11.10 3.13
C THR A 137 12.60 -10.68 2.25
N ILE A 138 11.88 -9.63 2.67
CA ILE A 138 10.72 -9.12 1.93
C ILE A 138 11.14 -8.52 0.59
N ASN A 139 12.18 -7.69 0.56
CA ASN A 139 12.61 -6.99 -0.66
C ASN A 139 13.25 -7.89 -1.71
N ASN A 140 13.70 -9.07 -1.34
CA ASN A 140 14.39 -10.00 -2.25
C ASN A 140 13.56 -10.39 -3.50
N VAL A 141 12.24 -10.12 -3.50
CA VAL A 141 11.35 -10.43 -4.63
C VAL A 141 11.40 -9.40 -5.77
N THR A 142 12.09 -8.30 -5.60
CA THR A 142 12.16 -7.23 -6.59
C THR A 142 13.52 -6.53 -6.59
N ASN A 143 14.00 -6.21 -7.80
CA ASN A 143 15.15 -5.32 -7.98
C ASN A 143 14.73 -3.86 -8.25
N PHE A 144 13.43 -3.56 -8.12
CA PHE A 144 12.91 -2.23 -8.32
C PHE A 144 13.37 -1.31 -7.18
N PRO A 145 13.76 -0.06 -7.45
CA PRO A 145 14.12 0.88 -6.38
C PRO A 145 12.96 1.06 -5.41
N ILE A 146 13.21 0.88 -4.11
CA ILE A 146 12.23 1.10 -3.05
C ILE A 146 12.66 2.31 -2.23
N ILE A 147 11.88 3.38 -2.33
CA ILE A 147 12.09 4.63 -1.60
C ILE A 147 11.28 4.59 -0.31
N ARG A 148 11.96 4.79 0.81
CA ARG A 148 11.39 4.81 2.16
C ARG A 148 11.65 6.17 2.81
N PRO A 149 10.82 7.18 2.54
CA PRO A 149 11.06 8.53 3.05
C PRO A 149 11.10 8.61 4.58
N LEU A 150 10.46 7.66 5.26
CA LEU A 150 10.32 7.63 6.71
C LEU A 150 11.27 6.68 7.43
N ALA A 151 12.20 6.04 6.72
CA ALA A 151 13.03 4.97 7.27
C ALA A 151 13.73 5.31 8.60
N VAL A 152 14.07 6.58 8.80
CA VAL A 152 14.82 7.10 9.96
C VAL A 152 14.09 8.26 10.68
N TYR A 153 12.80 8.44 10.42
CA TYR A 153 12.00 9.48 11.09
C TYR A 153 11.46 8.98 12.43
N ASP A 154 11.45 9.86 13.41
CA ASP A 154 10.75 9.63 14.67
C ASP A 154 9.24 9.71 14.47
N LYS A 155 8.48 8.95 15.28
CA LYS A 155 7.01 8.93 15.19
C LYS A 155 6.38 10.29 15.40
N VAL A 156 6.97 11.10 16.28
CA VAL A 156 6.49 12.47 16.57
C VAL A 156 6.59 13.37 15.33
N ASP A 157 7.67 13.26 14.57
CA ASP A 157 7.86 14.04 13.34
C ASP A 157 6.84 13.62 12.27
N ILE A 158 6.59 12.31 12.14
CA ILE A 158 5.59 11.77 11.21
C ILE A 158 4.19 12.30 11.56
N VAL A 159 3.82 12.27 12.84
CA VAL A 159 2.55 12.82 13.34
C VAL A 159 2.44 14.31 13.03
N SER A 160 3.50 15.09 13.27
CA SER A 160 3.54 16.52 12.97
C SER A 160 3.30 16.80 11.48
N ILE A 161 3.93 16.02 10.61
CA ILE A 161 3.73 16.15 9.15
C ILE A 161 2.30 15.75 8.78
N ALA A 162 1.75 14.68 9.35
CA ALA A 162 0.38 14.23 9.08
C ALA A 162 -0.66 15.29 9.43
N HIS A 163 -0.51 15.97 10.56
CA HIS A 163 -1.34 17.12 10.91
C HIS A 163 -1.21 18.25 9.88
N LYS A 164 0.03 18.59 9.48
CA LYS A 164 0.29 19.64 8.51
C LYS A 164 -0.34 19.40 7.14
N ILE A 165 -0.39 18.14 6.69
CA ILE A 165 -0.97 17.78 5.38
C ILE A 165 -2.45 17.36 5.48
N GLY A 166 -3.05 17.43 6.67
CA GLY A 166 -4.47 17.15 6.90
C GLY A 166 -4.85 15.66 6.81
N THR A 167 -3.89 14.73 6.98
CA THR A 167 -4.17 13.28 6.90
C THR A 167 -4.34 12.61 8.26
N TYR A 168 -4.01 13.30 9.35
CA TYR A 168 -3.99 12.70 10.69
C TYR A 168 -5.36 12.15 11.11
N GLU A 169 -6.40 12.98 11.09
CA GLU A 169 -7.74 12.60 11.54
C GLU A 169 -8.36 11.44 10.74
N MET A 170 -8.02 11.35 9.46
CA MET A 170 -8.45 10.22 8.63
C MET A 170 -7.67 8.96 8.97
N SER A 171 -6.35 9.07 9.18
CA SER A 171 -5.47 7.94 9.46
C SER A 171 -5.79 7.23 10.77
N ILE A 172 -6.30 7.95 11.79
CA ILE A 172 -6.64 7.38 13.12
C ILE A 172 -8.04 6.76 13.18
N ARG A 173 -8.84 6.81 12.11
CA ARG A 173 -10.16 6.14 12.08
C ARG A 173 -9.99 4.64 12.35
N PRO A 174 -10.89 3.98 13.12
CA PRO A 174 -10.74 2.62 13.62
C PRO A 174 -11.07 1.54 12.56
N PHE A 175 -10.55 1.69 11.35
CA PHE A 175 -10.73 0.70 10.26
C PHE A 175 -9.40 0.06 9.94
N GLU A 176 -9.37 -1.28 10.00
CA GLU A 176 -8.16 -2.07 9.83
C GLU A 176 -7.86 -2.38 8.36
N ASP A 177 -6.58 -2.33 7.99
CA ASP A 177 -6.08 -2.74 6.68
C ASP A 177 -5.88 -4.25 6.58
N CYS A 178 -5.72 -4.76 5.36
CA CYS A 178 -5.46 -6.18 5.10
C CYS A 178 -4.26 -6.76 5.87
N CYS A 179 -3.25 -5.94 6.19
CA CYS A 179 -2.07 -6.35 6.96
C CYS A 179 -2.33 -6.49 8.47
N THR A 180 -3.43 -5.95 8.98
CA THR A 180 -3.72 -5.90 10.43
C THR A 180 -4.87 -6.81 10.84
N VAL A 181 -5.75 -7.16 9.90
CA VAL A 181 -6.93 -8.02 10.17
C VAL A 181 -6.54 -9.40 10.72
N TYR A 182 -5.41 -9.95 10.27
CA TYR A 182 -4.91 -11.26 10.71
C TYR A 182 -3.48 -11.13 11.22
N LEU A 183 -3.31 -10.46 12.37
CA LEU A 183 -2.01 -10.38 13.01
C LEU A 183 -1.66 -11.71 13.70
N PRO A 184 -0.58 -12.39 13.30
CA PRO A 184 -0.09 -13.56 14.01
C PRO A 184 0.35 -13.18 15.42
N LYS A 185 0.15 -14.10 16.37
CA LYS A 185 0.56 -13.88 17.78
C LYS A 185 2.07 -13.63 17.91
N ASN A 186 2.87 -14.31 17.09
CA ASN A 186 4.34 -14.25 17.14
C ASN A 186 4.92 -14.11 15.73
N PRO A 187 4.84 -12.91 15.08
CA PRO A 187 5.42 -12.71 13.76
C PRO A 187 6.95 -12.80 13.82
N ALA A 188 7.57 -13.40 12.80
CA ALA A 188 9.02 -13.48 12.71
C ALA A 188 9.64 -12.09 12.53
N THR A 189 10.56 -11.72 13.41
CA THR A 189 11.34 -10.46 13.32
C THR A 189 12.65 -10.65 12.56
N ALA A 190 13.07 -11.90 12.33
CA ALA A 190 14.25 -12.26 11.55
C ALA A 190 13.94 -13.47 10.64
N PRO A 191 12.99 -13.31 9.66
CA PRO A 191 12.60 -14.40 8.78
C PRO A 191 13.76 -14.78 7.86
N LYS A 192 14.02 -16.08 7.72
CA LYS A 192 15.04 -16.60 6.83
C LYS A 192 14.53 -16.62 5.39
N LEU A 193 15.35 -16.15 4.46
CA LEU A 193 14.98 -16.03 3.05
C LEU A 193 14.68 -17.40 2.40
N ASP A 194 15.52 -18.40 2.66
CA ASP A 194 15.35 -19.78 2.16
C ASP A 194 13.99 -20.37 2.57
N ARG A 195 13.62 -20.21 3.85
CA ARG A 195 12.31 -20.65 4.34
C ARG A 195 11.15 -19.88 3.72
N ALA A 196 11.29 -18.56 3.53
CA ALA A 196 10.27 -17.77 2.87
C ALA A 196 10.03 -18.27 1.43
N ILE A 197 11.11 -18.59 0.69
CA ILE A 197 11.02 -19.15 -0.66
C ILE A 197 10.37 -20.54 -0.66
N GLU A 198 10.67 -21.39 0.34
CA GLU A 198 10.04 -22.70 0.47
C GLU A 198 8.53 -22.59 0.74
N TYR A 199 8.13 -21.71 1.64
CA TYR A 199 6.72 -21.50 1.96
C TYR A 199 5.94 -20.93 0.77
N GLU A 200 6.51 -20.03 -0.02
CA GLU A 200 5.87 -19.52 -1.25
C GLU A 200 5.50 -20.63 -2.23
N LYS A 201 6.28 -21.71 -2.31
CA LYS A 201 6.02 -22.85 -3.20
C LYS A 201 4.78 -23.66 -2.83
N THR A 202 4.22 -23.48 -1.63
CA THR A 202 3.01 -24.18 -1.20
C THR A 202 1.74 -23.62 -1.78
N ILE A 203 1.81 -22.45 -2.43
CA ILE A 203 0.69 -21.79 -3.10
C ILE A 203 1.10 -21.44 -4.54
N ASP A 204 0.12 -21.40 -5.45
CA ASP A 204 0.34 -20.93 -6.84
C ASP A 204 0.35 -19.39 -6.86
N TYR A 205 1.38 -18.81 -6.24
CA TYR A 205 1.45 -17.37 -6.06
C TYR A 205 1.64 -16.62 -7.38
N GLU A 206 2.26 -17.22 -8.39
CA GLU A 206 2.50 -16.53 -9.68
C GLU A 206 1.18 -16.25 -10.39
N ALA A 207 0.33 -17.26 -10.53
CA ALA A 207 -1.00 -17.10 -11.12
C ALA A 207 -1.86 -16.12 -10.31
N LEU A 208 -1.82 -16.19 -8.96
CA LEU A 208 -2.59 -15.30 -8.09
C LEU A 208 -2.10 -13.85 -8.14
N VAL A 209 -0.78 -13.63 -8.21
CA VAL A 209 -0.19 -12.29 -8.41
C VAL A 209 -0.63 -11.70 -9.75
N ASP A 210 -0.59 -12.50 -10.83
CA ASP A 210 -1.01 -12.05 -12.15
C ASP A 210 -2.51 -11.74 -12.17
N TRP A 211 -3.32 -12.58 -11.56
CA TRP A 211 -4.75 -12.34 -11.42
C TRP A 211 -5.03 -11.01 -10.67
N CYS A 212 -4.35 -10.74 -9.56
CA CYS A 212 -4.49 -9.48 -8.82
C CYS A 212 -4.14 -8.27 -9.70
N VAL A 213 -3.05 -8.36 -10.46
CA VAL A 213 -2.60 -7.29 -11.38
C VAL A 213 -3.61 -7.05 -12.51
N GLU A 214 -4.18 -8.11 -13.09
CA GLU A 214 -5.15 -8.03 -14.19
C GLU A 214 -6.50 -7.49 -13.72
N ASN A 215 -6.92 -7.82 -12.51
CA ASN A 215 -8.19 -7.39 -11.93
C ASN A 215 -8.11 -6.07 -11.15
N THR A 216 -6.94 -5.43 -11.12
CA THR A 216 -6.77 -4.11 -10.50
C THR A 216 -7.63 -3.06 -11.22
N LYS A 217 -8.40 -2.31 -10.45
CA LYS A 217 -9.21 -1.18 -10.94
C LYS A 217 -8.53 0.14 -10.60
N THR A 218 -8.46 1.04 -11.57
CA THR A 218 -7.90 2.38 -11.39
C THR A 218 -9.02 3.40 -11.36
N ILE A 219 -9.02 4.23 -10.33
CA ILE A 219 -9.85 5.43 -10.22
C ILE A 219 -8.96 6.66 -10.11
N TYR A 220 -9.47 7.81 -10.54
CA TYR A 220 -8.76 9.08 -10.45
C TYR A 220 -9.45 9.96 -9.43
N ILE A 221 -8.68 10.49 -8.49
CA ILE A 221 -9.16 11.23 -7.34
C ILE A 221 -8.55 12.63 -7.37
N THR A 222 -9.40 13.63 -7.10
CA THR A 222 -9.04 15.04 -6.90
C THR A 222 -9.44 15.46 -5.49
N PRO A 223 -8.97 16.60 -4.96
CA PRO A 223 -9.42 17.10 -3.65
C PRO A 223 -10.93 17.25 -3.54
N ASP A 224 -11.60 17.57 -4.64
CA ASP A 224 -13.05 17.82 -4.71
C ASP A 224 -13.87 16.57 -5.11
N SER A 225 -13.24 15.39 -5.24
CA SER A 225 -13.96 14.16 -5.59
C SER A 225 -15.02 13.83 -4.54
N ASP A 226 -16.26 13.67 -4.97
CA ASP A 226 -17.37 13.20 -4.15
C ASP A 226 -17.58 11.70 -4.41
N LEU A 227 -16.73 10.88 -3.76
CA LEU A 227 -16.76 9.43 -3.88
C LEU A 227 -16.91 8.80 -2.50
N ASP A 228 -18.03 8.13 -2.29
CA ASP A 228 -18.30 7.30 -1.12
C ASP A 228 -18.57 5.86 -1.57
N LEU A 229 -17.59 4.98 -1.33
CA LEU A 229 -17.68 3.57 -1.72
C LEU A 229 -18.78 2.83 -0.95
N SER A 230 -19.06 3.22 0.30
CA SER A 230 -20.05 2.56 1.15
C SER A 230 -21.49 2.74 0.65
N LEU A 231 -21.75 3.82 -0.08
CA LEU A 231 -23.04 4.08 -0.73
C LEU A 231 -23.20 3.30 -2.04
N LEU A 232 -22.12 2.79 -2.62
CA LEU A 232 -22.09 2.13 -3.92
C LEU A 232 -22.12 0.60 -3.83
N GLY A 233 -21.80 0.02 -2.67
CA GLY A 233 -21.80 -1.42 -2.49
C GLY A 233 -21.29 -1.87 -1.13
N LEU A 234 -21.36 -3.17 -0.88
CA LEU A 234 -20.86 -3.81 0.35
C LEU A 234 -19.40 -4.27 0.22
N GLU A 235 -18.94 -4.45 -1.01
CA GLU A 235 -17.56 -4.80 -1.34
C GLU A 235 -16.99 -3.79 -2.34
N VAL A 236 -15.68 -3.54 -2.27
CA VAL A 236 -14.99 -2.58 -3.14
C VAL A 236 -15.21 -2.89 -4.62
N ARG A 237 -15.14 -4.15 -5.02
CA ARG A 237 -15.36 -4.58 -6.40
C ARG A 237 -16.74 -4.14 -6.90
N GLN A 238 -17.79 -4.42 -6.12
CA GLN A 238 -19.16 -4.03 -6.44
C GLN A 238 -19.31 -2.51 -6.52
N ALA A 239 -18.75 -1.78 -5.54
CA ALA A 239 -18.79 -0.33 -5.53
C ALA A 239 -18.13 0.28 -6.78
N LEU A 240 -16.97 -0.24 -7.20
CA LEU A 240 -16.27 0.24 -8.40
C LEU A 240 -16.97 -0.13 -9.73
N GLU A 241 -17.73 -1.21 -9.76
CA GLU A 241 -18.58 -1.56 -10.90
C GLU A 241 -19.80 -0.63 -11.01
N ASN A 242 -20.39 -0.26 -9.87
CA ASN A 242 -21.52 0.68 -9.81
C ASN A 242 -21.10 2.14 -10.11
N LEU A 243 -19.87 2.53 -9.83
CA LEU A 243 -19.34 3.86 -10.17
C LEU A 243 -19.30 4.12 -11.69
N LYS A 244 -19.31 3.08 -12.51
CA LYS A 244 -19.25 3.19 -13.99
C LYS A 244 -20.62 3.30 -14.66
N LYS A 245 -21.70 3.17 -13.90
CA LYS A 245 -23.09 3.29 -14.37
C LYS A 245 -23.60 4.72 -14.16
#